data_829d23e2f24a61c4108493cb00fdf08a
#
_entry.id   829d23e2f24a61c4108493cb00fdf08a
#
_cell.length_a   1.000
_cell.length_b   1.000
_cell.length_c   1.000
_cell.angle_alpha   90.00
_cell.angle_beta   90.00
_cell.angle_gamma   90.00
#
_symmetry.space_group_name_H-M   'P 1'
#
loop_
_entity.id
_entity.type
_entity.pdbx_description
1 polymer ?
#
loop_
_entity_poly.entity_id
_entity_poly.type
_entity_poly.pdbx_seq_one_letter_code
_entity_poly.pdbx_strand_id
1 'polypeptide(L)'
;MKNATVKLLKKKGWAEEDIKKAESIIATRRLKDKSKSFDHANKLLYWSAFVLIIIGNFIISMALIPFLLVLSRGYLDVIIVVIGFSFGLFFNLILRDVEYISKVHHIITGFGIPLIALLNFFAMTRIANAINNVLQLSVVREDPFSVAAVYTVAFILPYFWSFWIKKKYK
;
A
#
# COMPACT_ATOMS: atom_id res chain seq x y z
N MET A 1 -37.47 -9.50 -9.11
CA MET A 1 -37.76 -10.95 -9.40
C MET A 1 -37.95 -11.13 -10.90
N LYS A 2 -37.72 -12.35 -11.47
CA LYS A 2 -38.04 -12.60 -12.88
C LYS A 2 -39.55 -12.61 -13.05
N ASN A 3 -40.07 -12.04 -14.11
CA ASN A 3 -41.53 -11.96 -14.40
C ASN A 3 -42.25 -13.30 -14.30
N ALA A 4 -41.58 -14.42 -14.60
CA ALA A 4 -42.10 -15.76 -14.44
C ALA A 4 -42.39 -16.14 -12.97
N THR A 5 -41.55 -15.70 -12.03
CA THR A 5 -41.71 -15.99 -10.59
C THR A 5 -42.88 -15.20 -10.00
N VAL A 6 -43.08 -13.96 -10.43
CA VAL A 6 -44.21 -13.11 -10.02
C VAL A 6 -45.54 -13.74 -10.48
N LYS A 7 -45.63 -14.23 -11.73
CA LYS A 7 -46.81 -14.94 -12.25
C LYS A 7 -47.15 -16.21 -11.49
N LEU A 8 -46.12 -16.98 -11.09
CA LEU A 8 -46.27 -18.19 -10.30
C LEU A 8 -46.79 -17.89 -8.88
N LEU A 9 -46.32 -16.82 -8.24
CA LEU A 9 -46.79 -16.42 -6.90
C LEU A 9 -48.25 -15.94 -6.94
N LYS A 10 -48.63 -15.14 -7.96
CA LYS A 10 -50.02 -14.75 -8.19
C LYS A 10 -50.94 -15.98 -8.41
N LYS A 11 -50.47 -16.99 -9.16
CA LYS A 11 -51.23 -18.24 -9.36
C LYS A 11 -51.38 -19.09 -8.09
N LYS A 12 -50.46 -18.90 -7.11
CA LYS A 12 -50.51 -19.53 -5.78
C LYS A 12 -51.33 -18.75 -4.76
N GLY A 13 -52.01 -17.67 -5.14
CA GLY A 13 -52.90 -16.91 -4.25
C GLY A 13 -52.20 -15.86 -3.39
N TRP A 14 -50.94 -15.50 -3.68
CA TRP A 14 -50.27 -14.45 -2.92
C TRP A 14 -50.86 -13.06 -3.25
N ALA A 15 -51.10 -12.27 -2.21
CA ALA A 15 -51.55 -10.90 -2.39
C ALA A 15 -50.47 -10.04 -3.06
N GLU A 16 -50.90 -9.05 -3.82
CA GLU A 16 -49.99 -8.21 -4.57
C GLU A 16 -49.03 -7.40 -3.68
N GLU A 17 -49.50 -7.05 -2.47
CA GLU A 17 -48.69 -6.40 -1.44
C GLU A 17 -47.56 -7.31 -0.91
N ASP A 18 -47.86 -8.58 -0.69
CA ASP A 18 -46.89 -9.58 -0.22
C ASP A 18 -45.82 -9.85 -1.26
N ILE A 19 -46.19 -9.87 -2.54
CA ILE A 19 -45.26 -10.01 -3.65
C ILE A 19 -44.31 -8.79 -3.74
N LYS A 20 -44.87 -7.58 -3.60
CA LYS A 20 -44.03 -6.34 -3.57
C LYS A 20 -43.09 -6.31 -2.38
N LYS A 21 -43.56 -6.73 -1.19
CA LYS A 21 -42.78 -6.82 0.02
C LYS A 21 -41.64 -7.86 -0.10
N ALA A 22 -41.92 -9.02 -0.66
CA ALA A 22 -40.93 -10.05 -0.95
C ALA A 22 -39.90 -9.56 -1.99
N GLU A 23 -40.33 -8.82 -3.02
CA GLU A 23 -39.46 -8.25 -4.02
C GLU A 23 -38.49 -7.18 -3.46
N SER A 24 -39.01 -6.31 -2.58
CA SER A 24 -38.18 -5.31 -1.89
C SER A 24 -37.14 -5.96 -0.96
N ILE A 25 -37.53 -7.00 -0.22
CA ILE A 25 -36.63 -7.75 0.67
C ILE A 25 -35.51 -8.43 -0.14
N ILE A 26 -35.86 -9.08 -1.25
CA ILE A 26 -34.89 -9.74 -2.14
C ILE A 26 -33.95 -8.72 -2.81
N ALA A 27 -34.47 -7.56 -3.24
CA ALA A 27 -33.67 -6.50 -3.81
C ALA A 27 -32.67 -5.94 -2.79
N THR A 28 -33.12 -5.65 -1.57
CA THR A 28 -32.28 -5.15 -0.47
C THR A 28 -31.19 -6.16 -0.09
N ARG A 29 -31.53 -7.46 -0.04
CA ARG A 29 -30.58 -8.52 0.26
C ARG A 29 -29.52 -8.67 -0.83
N ARG A 30 -29.90 -8.59 -2.10
CA ARG A 30 -28.95 -8.60 -3.24
C ARG A 30 -27.99 -7.41 -3.22
N LEU A 31 -28.49 -6.22 -2.89
CA LEU A 31 -27.64 -5.04 -2.75
C LEU A 31 -26.66 -5.21 -1.60
N LYS A 32 -27.10 -5.75 -0.47
CA LYS A 32 -26.26 -6.01 0.71
C LYS A 32 -25.21 -7.10 0.45
N ASP A 33 -25.55 -8.16 -0.28
CA ASP A 33 -24.60 -9.23 -0.63
C ASP A 33 -23.56 -8.72 -1.66
N LYS A 34 -23.99 -7.89 -2.61
CA LYS A 34 -23.08 -7.23 -3.58
C LYS A 34 -22.13 -6.25 -2.89
N SER A 35 -22.61 -5.48 -1.91
CA SER A 35 -21.80 -4.59 -1.08
C SER A 35 -20.76 -5.39 -0.28
N LYS A 36 -21.15 -6.47 0.39
CA LYS A 36 -20.22 -7.32 1.15
C LYS A 36 -19.14 -7.95 0.28
N SER A 37 -19.49 -8.43 -0.91
CA SER A 37 -18.53 -9.00 -1.86
C SER A 37 -17.54 -7.94 -2.34
N PHE A 38 -18.01 -6.71 -2.58
CA PHE A 38 -17.18 -5.57 -2.95
C PHE A 38 -16.23 -5.17 -1.82
N ASP A 39 -16.70 -5.14 -0.57
CA ASP A 39 -15.89 -4.85 0.60
C ASP A 39 -14.78 -5.89 0.81
N HIS A 40 -15.07 -7.18 0.58
CA HIS A 40 -14.07 -8.25 0.67
C HIS A 40 -13.01 -8.13 -0.45
N ALA A 41 -13.42 -7.84 -1.68
CA ALA A 41 -12.50 -7.65 -2.80
C ALA A 41 -11.59 -6.44 -2.56
N ASN A 42 -12.13 -5.32 -2.10
CA ASN A 42 -11.35 -4.13 -1.76
C ASN A 42 -10.35 -4.37 -0.63
N LYS A 43 -10.77 -5.12 0.39
CA LYS A 43 -9.88 -5.50 1.50
C LYS A 43 -8.74 -6.41 1.02
N LEU A 44 -9.03 -7.37 0.15
CA LEU A 44 -8.01 -8.26 -0.43
C LEU A 44 -7.02 -7.47 -1.30
N LEU A 45 -7.52 -6.59 -2.18
CA LEU A 45 -6.69 -5.72 -3.02
C LEU A 45 -5.77 -4.83 -2.17
N TYR A 46 -6.28 -4.27 -1.07
CA TYR A 46 -5.48 -3.47 -0.16
C TYR A 46 -4.34 -4.29 0.46
N TRP A 47 -4.64 -5.44 1.04
CA TRP A 47 -3.62 -6.27 1.69
C TRP A 47 -2.60 -6.81 0.68
N SER A 48 -3.02 -7.16 -0.53
CA SER A 48 -2.10 -7.58 -1.59
C SER A 48 -1.17 -6.44 -2.03
N ALA A 49 -1.69 -5.23 -2.19
CA ALA A 49 -0.89 -4.05 -2.50
C ALA A 49 0.09 -3.71 -1.36
N PHE A 50 -0.34 -3.83 -0.10
CA PHE A 50 0.50 -3.62 1.07
C PHE A 50 1.68 -4.61 1.11
N VAL A 51 1.41 -5.90 0.91
CA VAL A 51 2.45 -6.95 0.85
C VAL A 51 3.39 -6.72 -0.34
N LEU A 52 2.86 -6.33 -1.50
CA LEU A 52 3.67 -6.04 -2.69
C LEU A 52 4.65 -4.88 -2.44
N ILE A 53 4.22 -3.83 -1.77
CA ILE A 53 5.07 -2.69 -1.41
C ILE A 53 6.20 -3.12 -0.48
N ILE A 54 5.91 -3.94 0.55
CA ILE A 54 6.92 -4.45 1.48
C ILE A 54 7.94 -5.30 0.75
N ILE A 55 7.49 -6.25 -0.08
CA ILE A 55 8.36 -7.13 -0.87
C ILE A 55 9.19 -6.31 -1.87
N GLY A 56 8.57 -5.36 -2.58
CA GLY A 56 9.26 -4.48 -3.52
C GLY A 56 10.35 -3.66 -2.84
N ASN A 57 10.04 -3.08 -1.68
CA ASN A 57 11.02 -2.34 -0.88
C ASN A 57 12.18 -3.22 -0.42
N PHE A 58 11.92 -4.48 -0.03
CA PHE A 58 12.95 -5.44 0.34
C PHE A 58 13.86 -5.79 -0.84
N ILE A 59 13.30 -6.08 -2.01
CA ILE A 59 14.06 -6.40 -3.22
C ILE A 59 14.96 -5.24 -3.62
N ILE A 60 14.45 -4.01 -3.58
CA ILE A 60 15.23 -2.83 -3.95
C ILE A 60 16.35 -2.56 -2.96
N SER A 61 16.09 -2.65 -1.66
CA SER A 61 17.16 -2.45 -0.67
C SER A 61 18.24 -3.51 -0.80
N MET A 62 17.90 -4.75 -1.15
CA MET A 62 18.87 -5.80 -1.46
C MET A 62 19.68 -5.49 -2.73
N ALA A 63 19.01 -5.00 -3.79
CA ALA A 63 19.66 -4.62 -5.03
C ALA A 63 20.61 -3.41 -4.85
N LEU A 64 20.43 -2.60 -3.80
CA LEU A 64 21.32 -1.48 -3.49
C LEU A 64 22.64 -1.90 -2.80
N ILE A 65 22.76 -3.13 -2.29
CA ILE A 65 24.00 -3.59 -1.64
C ILE A 65 25.24 -3.37 -2.52
N PRO A 66 25.28 -3.79 -3.80
CA PRO A 66 26.45 -3.54 -4.64
C PRO A 66 26.73 -2.05 -4.85
N PHE A 67 25.70 -1.21 -4.92
CA PHE A 67 25.90 0.25 -5.02
C PHE A 67 26.51 0.85 -3.75
N LEU A 68 26.11 0.35 -2.58
CA LEU A 68 26.71 0.71 -1.28
C LEU A 68 28.19 0.32 -1.18
N LEU A 69 28.63 -0.68 -1.96
CA LEU A 69 30.01 -1.16 -1.96
C LEU A 69 30.91 -0.49 -3.01
N VAL A 70 30.33 0.20 -4.00
CA VAL A 70 31.10 0.72 -5.15
C VAL A 70 30.98 2.23 -5.29
N LEU A 71 29.86 2.84 -4.94
CA LEU A 71 29.60 4.25 -5.18
C LEU A 71 30.14 5.14 -4.04
N SER A 72 30.63 6.33 -4.42
CA SER A 72 30.90 7.37 -3.45
C SER A 72 29.60 7.92 -2.87
N ARG A 73 29.65 8.42 -1.64
CA ARG A 73 28.48 8.84 -0.86
C ARG A 73 27.54 9.80 -1.62
N GLY A 74 28.09 10.78 -2.33
CA GLY A 74 27.27 11.76 -3.06
C GLY A 74 26.38 11.14 -4.15
N TYR A 75 26.92 10.21 -4.94
CA TYR A 75 26.14 9.48 -5.96
C TYR A 75 25.15 8.51 -5.33
N LEU A 76 25.55 7.87 -4.23
CA LEU A 76 24.72 6.96 -3.48
C LEU A 76 23.49 7.67 -2.91
N ASP A 77 23.66 8.83 -2.27
CA ASP A 77 22.56 9.61 -1.71
C ASP A 77 21.55 10.03 -2.79
N VAL A 78 22.02 10.44 -3.97
CA VAL A 78 21.15 10.78 -5.11
C VAL A 78 20.31 9.57 -5.54
N ILE A 79 20.92 8.40 -5.69
CA ILE A 79 20.23 7.17 -6.08
C ILE A 79 19.20 6.79 -5.03
N ILE A 80 19.55 6.83 -3.75
CA ILE A 80 18.67 6.51 -2.64
C ILE A 80 17.46 7.47 -2.62
N VAL A 81 17.69 8.76 -2.81
CA VAL A 81 16.62 9.77 -2.87
C VAL A 81 15.69 9.51 -4.05
N VAL A 82 16.22 9.26 -5.25
CA VAL A 82 15.39 8.99 -6.44
C VAL A 82 14.56 7.74 -6.26
N ILE A 83 15.14 6.66 -5.75
CA ILE A 83 14.44 5.41 -5.50
C ILE A 83 13.39 5.60 -4.39
N GLY A 84 13.76 6.21 -3.26
CA GLY A 84 12.85 6.47 -2.15
C GLY A 84 11.65 7.32 -2.58
N PHE A 85 11.91 8.40 -3.32
CA PHE A 85 10.87 9.28 -3.84
C PHE A 85 9.93 8.55 -4.82
N SER A 86 10.47 7.76 -5.74
CA SER A 86 9.69 6.98 -6.71
C SER A 86 8.77 5.97 -6.02
N PHE A 87 9.30 5.25 -5.02
CA PHE A 87 8.51 4.34 -4.21
C PHE A 87 7.46 5.07 -3.37
N GLY A 88 7.80 6.22 -2.83
CA GLY A 88 6.86 7.08 -2.11
C GLY A 88 5.70 7.57 -2.98
N LEU A 89 5.97 7.94 -4.24
CA LEU A 89 4.93 8.27 -5.22
C LEU A 89 4.02 7.07 -5.50
N PHE A 90 4.60 5.91 -5.74
CA PHE A 90 3.86 4.68 -6.00
C PHE A 90 2.98 4.30 -4.80
N PHE A 91 3.53 4.40 -3.60
CA PHE A 91 2.81 4.20 -2.35
C PHE A 91 1.64 5.19 -2.18
N ASN A 92 1.87 6.47 -2.45
CA ASN A 92 0.83 7.50 -2.36
C ASN A 92 -0.30 7.27 -3.38
N LEU A 93 0.01 6.78 -4.59
CA LEU A 93 -0.99 6.39 -5.58
C LEU A 93 -1.88 5.25 -5.07
N ILE A 94 -1.27 4.19 -4.53
CA ILE A 94 -2.01 3.05 -4.00
C ILE A 94 -2.91 3.48 -2.83
N LEU A 95 -2.40 4.29 -1.89
CA LEU A 95 -3.20 4.78 -0.76
C LEU A 95 -4.37 5.64 -1.20
N ARG A 96 -4.22 6.39 -2.30
CA ARG A 96 -5.29 7.25 -2.81
C ARG A 96 -6.44 6.47 -3.43
N ASP A 97 -6.14 5.38 -4.11
CA ASP A 97 -7.13 4.57 -4.81
C ASP A 97 -7.94 3.66 -3.87
N VAL A 98 -7.50 3.51 -2.62
CA VAL A 98 -8.20 2.71 -1.61
C VAL A 98 -9.03 3.61 -0.68
N GLU A 99 -10.13 4.17 -1.20
CA GLU A 99 -11.01 5.11 -0.47
C GLU A 99 -11.80 4.49 0.71
N TYR A 100 -11.89 3.16 0.79
CA TYR A 100 -12.78 2.45 1.73
C TYR A 100 -12.11 1.91 2.99
N ILE A 101 -10.91 2.39 3.33
CA ILE A 101 -10.19 1.88 4.50
C ILE A 101 -10.54 2.68 5.75
N SER A 102 -10.77 1.96 6.85
CA SER A 102 -11.00 2.58 8.16
C SER A 102 -9.81 3.49 8.54
N LYS A 103 -10.06 4.56 9.27
CA LYS A 103 -9.04 5.52 9.73
C LYS A 103 -7.84 4.83 10.40
N VAL A 104 -8.08 3.72 11.11
CA VAL A 104 -7.04 2.92 11.79
C VAL A 104 -6.08 2.29 10.80
N HIS A 105 -6.58 1.73 9.69
CA HIS A 105 -5.74 1.12 8.65
C HIS A 105 -4.88 2.19 7.94
N HIS A 106 -5.42 3.39 7.70
CA HIS A 106 -4.64 4.50 7.14
C HIS A 106 -3.46 4.89 8.04
N ILE A 107 -3.65 4.92 9.36
CA ILE A 107 -2.59 5.22 10.31
C ILE A 107 -1.55 4.10 10.32
N ILE A 108 -1.98 2.84 10.40
CA ILE A 108 -1.08 1.68 10.42
C ILE A 108 -0.23 1.64 9.15
N THR A 109 -0.84 1.88 7.99
CA THR A 109 -0.13 1.85 6.70
C THR A 109 0.78 3.07 6.54
N GLY A 110 0.29 4.25 6.91
CA GLY A 110 1.03 5.51 6.78
C GLY A 110 2.31 5.58 7.63
N PHE A 111 2.32 4.92 8.80
CA PHE A 111 3.50 4.84 9.66
C PHE A 111 4.24 3.49 9.53
N GLY A 112 3.52 2.39 9.33
CA GLY A 112 4.09 1.06 9.30
C GLY A 112 5.02 0.85 8.12
N ILE A 113 4.64 1.27 6.91
CA ILE A 113 5.50 1.10 5.73
C ILE A 113 6.80 1.90 5.82
N PRO A 114 6.79 3.22 6.15
CA PRO A 114 8.04 3.95 6.37
C PRO A 114 8.93 3.35 7.46
N LEU A 115 8.34 2.83 8.53
CA LEU A 115 9.11 2.17 9.60
C LEU A 115 9.77 0.88 9.11
N ILE A 116 9.03 0.04 8.37
CA ILE A 116 9.57 -1.18 7.75
C ILE A 116 10.68 -0.82 6.75
N ALA A 117 10.48 0.23 5.94
CA ALA A 117 11.48 0.72 5.01
C ALA A 117 12.77 1.15 5.72
N LEU A 118 12.65 1.93 6.79
CA LEU A 118 13.78 2.36 7.63
C LEU A 118 14.56 1.17 8.19
N LEU A 119 13.88 0.22 8.81
CA LEU A 119 14.49 -0.97 9.37
C LEU A 119 15.19 -1.82 8.30
N ASN A 120 14.58 -1.94 7.14
CA ASN A 120 15.10 -2.72 6.02
C ASN A 120 16.39 -2.09 5.48
N PHE A 121 16.41 -0.78 5.18
CA PHE A 121 17.60 -0.07 4.72
C PHE A 121 18.72 -0.07 5.75
N PHE A 122 18.38 0.10 7.02
CA PHE A 122 19.34 -0.03 8.12
C PHE A 122 20.01 -1.41 8.15
N ALA A 123 19.22 -2.48 8.04
CA ALA A 123 19.74 -3.85 8.01
C ALA A 123 20.62 -4.10 6.77
N MET A 124 20.19 -3.66 5.58
CA MET A 124 20.94 -3.86 4.32
C MET A 124 22.25 -3.09 4.31
N THR A 125 22.29 -1.87 4.84
CA THR A 125 23.55 -1.11 4.98
C THR A 125 24.50 -1.80 5.97
N ARG A 126 23.99 -2.39 7.05
CA ARG A 126 24.83 -3.20 7.95
C ARG A 126 25.40 -4.44 7.25
N ILE A 127 24.60 -5.11 6.43
CA ILE A 127 25.06 -6.26 5.64
C ILE A 127 26.13 -5.81 4.63
N ALA A 128 25.92 -4.71 3.92
CA ALA A 128 26.91 -4.15 2.99
C ALA A 128 28.23 -3.83 3.70
N ASN A 129 28.18 -3.17 4.87
CA ASN A 129 29.37 -2.89 5.66
C ASN A 129 30.08 -4.16 6.17
N ALA A 130 29.34 -5.22 6.51
CA ALA A 130 29.91 -6.50 6.88
C ALA A 130 30.62 -7.16 5.69
N ILE A 131 30.03 -7.14 4.51
CA ILE A 131 30.64 -7.63 3.26
C ILE A 131 31.92 -6.83 2.95
N ASN A 132 31.88 -5.49 3.05
CA ASN A 132 33.04 -4.63 2.87
C ASN A 132 34.19 -5.02 3.78
N ASN A 133 33.91 -5.36 5.05
CA ASN A 133 34.92 -5.80 6.01
C ASN A 133 35.53 -7.17 5.64
N VAL A 134 34.70 -8.11 5.21
CA VAL A 134 35.17 -9.46 4.85
C VAL A 134 36.00 -9.42 3.58
N LEU A 135 35.60 -8.63 2.60
CA LEU A 135 36.28 -8.48 1.31
C LEU A 135 37.43 -7.49 1.37
N GLN A 136 37.63 -6.78 2.50
CA GLN A 136 38.68 -5.77 2.69
C GLN A 136 38.66 -4.71 1.59
N LEU A 137 37.47 -4.29 1.16
CA LEU A 137 37.31 -3.26 0.15
C LEU A 137 37.73 -1.90 0.72
N SER A 138 38.43 -1.09 -0.08
CA SER A 138 38.88 0.26 0.33
C SER A 138 37.75 1.31 0.29
N VAL A 139 36.50 0.88 0.42
CA VAL A 139 35.33 1.76 0.35
C VAL A 139 35.01 2.31 1.75
N VAL A 140 34.63 3.58 1.81
CA VAL A 140 34.21 4.21 3.06
C VAL A 140 32.92 3.52 3.55
N ARG A 141 32.92 3.16 4.83
CA ARG A 141 31.75 2.57 5.47
C ARG A 141 30.64 3.61 5.55
N GLU A 142 29.46 3.23 5.07
CA GLU A 142 28.27 4.05 5.21
C GLU A 142 27.65 3.90 6.59
N ASP A 143 27.19 5.01 7.16
CA ASP A 143 26.41 4.97 8.40
C ASP A 143 25.00 4.43 8.13
N PRO A 144 24.63 3.27 8.71
CA PRO A 144 23.33 2.63 8.44
C PRO A 144 22.15 3.51 8.80
N PHE A 145 22.27 4.34 9.81
CA PHE A 145 21.19 5.23 10.23
C PHE A 145 21.02 6.39 9.23
N SER A 146 22.11 6.97 8.78
CA SER A 146 22.08 8.05 7.78
C SER A 146 21.43 7.59 6.47
N VAL A 147 21.86 6.45 5.93
CA VAL A 147 21.30 5.86 4.70
C VAL A 147 19.81 5.57 4.85
N ALA A 148 19.42 4.92 5.95
CA ALA A 148 18.00 4.61 6.21
C ALA A 148 17.15 5.87 6.39
N ALA A 149 17.67 6.90 7.05
CA ALA A 149 16.97 8.16 7.25
C ALA A 149 16.76 8.91 5.93
N VAL A 150 17.80 9.01 5.08
CA VAL A 150 17.70 9.65 3.75
C VAL A 150 16.63 8.96 2.90
N TYR A 151 16.66 7.63 2.83
CA TYR A 151 15.64 6.87 2.10
C TYR A 151 14.24 7.12 2.64
N THR A 152 14.07 7.03 3.97
CA THR A 152 12.76 7.15 4.60
C THR A 152 12.17 8.55 4.42
N VAL A 153 12.99 9.60 4.54
CA VAL A 153 12.56 10.98 4.27
C VAL A 153 12.13 11.13 2.80
N ALA A 154 12.94 10.66 1.85
CA ALA A 154 12.60 10.70 0.45
C ALA A 154 11.30 9.94 0.13
N PHE A 155 11.09 8.78 0.76
CA PHE A 155 9.89 7.96 0.62
C PHE A 155 8.62 8.64 1.16
N ILE A 156 8.72 9.34 2.28
CA ILE A 156 7.56 10.00 2.92
C ILE A 156 7.19 11.33 2.21
N LEU A 157 8.14 11.98 1.56
CA LEU A 157 7.97 13.30 0.95
C LEU A 157 6.77 13.41 0.01
N PRO A 158 6.51 12.49 -0.94
CA PRO A 158 5.34 12.54 -1.82
C PRO A 158 4.00 12.45 -1.08
N TYR A 159 3.96 11.69 0.01
CA TYR A 159 2.76 11.56 0.84
C TYR A 159 2.42 12.88 1.54
N PHE A 160 3.40 13.55 2.15
CA PHE A 160 3.21 14.87 2.78
C PHE A 160 2.83 15.93 1.75
N TRP A 161 3.46 15.91 0.57
CA TRP A 161 3.14 16.82 -0.52
C TRP A 161 1.68 16.70 -0.96
N SER A 162 1.20 15.47 -1.15
CA SER A 162 -0.18 15.19 -1.52
C SER A 162 -1.19 15.65 -0.45
N PHE A 163 -0.85 15.46 0.83
CA PHE A 163 -1.67 15.90 1.95
C PHE A 163 -1.77 17.43 2.02
N TRP A 164 -0.67 18.14 1.80
CA TRP A 164 -0.60 19.60 1.86
C TRP A 164 -1.39 20.28 0.73
N ILE A 165 -1.30 19.73 -0.49
CA ILE A 165 -2.08 20.21 -1.63
C ILE A 165 -3.58 20.06 -1.38
N LYS A 166 -4.05 18.91 -0.90
CA LYS A 166 -5.47 18.69 -0.58
C LYS A 166 -6.02 19.66 0.46
N LYS A 167 -5.20 20.09 1.39
CA LYS A 167 -5.59 21.07 2.44
C LYS A 167 -5.73 22.49 1.88
N LYS A 168 -5.00 22.86 0.83
CA LYS A 168 -5.02 24.20 0.24
C LYS A 168 -6.23 24.44 -0.68
N TYR A 169 -6.82 23.35 -1.21
CA TYR A 169 -7.96 23.41 -2.15
C TYR A 169 -9.30 22.99 -1.52
N LYS A 170 -9.38 22.88 -0.19
CA LYS A 170 -10.60 22.74 0.60
C LYS A 170 -10.89 24.03 1.35
#